data_3a11c2c82450513a95a7870ca045f125
#
_entry.id   3a11c2c82450513a95a7870ca045f125
#
_cell.length_a   1.000
_cell.length_b   1.000
_cell.length_c   1.000
_cell.angle_alpha   90.00
_cell.angle_beta   90.00
_cell.angle_gamma   90.00
#
_symmetry.space_group_name_H-M   'P 1'
#
loop_
_entity.id
_entity.type
_entity.pdbx_description
1 polymer ?
#
loop_
_entity_poly.entity_id
_entity_poly.type
_entity_poly.pdbx_seq_one_letter_code
_entity_poly.pdbx_strand_id
1 'polypeptide(L)'
;MIFVQMLEEHAGCAAYLLGCGSSGTCGVVDPLADPDRYLQAARDRGLRITHVIDTHVHGDHVSGGRALAAAAGAAYYLHEAAPARFSFEKLKDGVALDIGVVHLTALHTPGHTPDSICLLVEDRSRGAAPWFVLTGDTLMVGDVGRPDLVLDDADPDLPVRQAAVLYDSIVGRLLTLRDGLEVLPGHFGASPCGGVNMNRKASSTIGFERQFNLALRLPSRDAFVRYVRATLKPQPENYREIKAKNLGLRYED
;
A
#
# COMPACT_ATOMS: atom_id res chain seq x y z
N MET A 1 1.08 8.48 19.58
CA MET A 1 0.35 7.89 18.41
C MET A 1 -0.47 6.70 18.86
N ILE A 2 -1.69 6.54 18.36
CA ILE A 2 -2.51 5.33 18.45
C ILE A 2 -2.33 4.59 17.11
N PHE A 3 -1.99 3.31 17.16
CA PHE A 3 -1.77 2.47 15.98
C PHE A 3 -2.62 1.19 16.08
N VAL A 4 -3.34 0.88 15.02
CA VAL A 4 -4.13 -0.36 14.91
C VAL A 4 -3.88 -0.98 13.54
N GLN A 5 -3.33 -2.18 13.52
CA GLN A 5 -3.27 -3.04 12.34
C GLN A 5 -4.53 -3.90 12.28
N MET A 6 -5.30 -3.78 11.22
CA MET A 6 -6.58 -4.46 11.01
C MET A 6 -6.40 -5.51 9.93
N LEU A 7 -6.21 -6.76 10.32
CA LEU A 7 -5.94 -7.87 9.42
C LEU A 7 -7.23 -8.57 8.98
N GLU A 8 -7.27 -8.95 7.70
CA GLU A 8 -8.24 -9.87 7.12
C GLU A 8 -7.51 -11.11 6.65
N GLU A 9 -7.43 -12.12 7.51
CA GLU A 9 -6.56 -13.29 7.32
C GLU A 9 -6.94 -14.14 6.11
N HIS A 10 -8.24 -14.23 5.79
CA HIS A 10 -8.71 -15.05 4.66
C HIS A 10 -8.31 -14.45 3.31
N ALA A 11 -8.40 -13.13 3.19
CA ALA A 11 -7.99 -12.41 1.99
C ALA A 11 -6.49 -12.07 1.99
N GLY A 12 -5.84 -12.12 3.15
CA GLY A 12 -4.46 -11.69 3.33
C GLY A 12 -4.27 -10.19 3.17
N CYS A 13 -5.27 -9.39 3.57
CA CYS A 13 -5.24 -7.93 3.46
C CYS A 13 -4.98 -7.29 4.82
N ALA A 14 -4.29 -6.15 4.82
CA ALA A 14 -4.03 -5.35 6.00
C ALA A 14 -4.44 -3.89 5.77
N ALA A 15 -5.24 -3.35 6.67
CA ALA A 15 -5.55 -1.94 6.76
C ALA A 15 -4.99 -1.34 8.06
N TYR A 16 -4.75 -0.04 8.09
CA TYR A 16 -4.09 0.60 9.21
C TYR A 16 -4.85 1.83 9.70
N LEU A 17 -5.08 1.93 11.02
CA LEU A 17 -5.60 3.13 11.64
C LEU A 17 -4.48 3.81 12.43
N LEU A 18 -4.23 5.07 12.12
CA LEU A 18 -3.17 5.90 12.70
C LEU A 18 -3.82 7.11 13.36
N GLY A 19 -3.75 7.22 14.68
CA GLY A 19 -4.48 8.24 15.43
C GLY A 19 -3.62 9.04 16.39
N CYS A 20 -4.10 10.25 16.68
CA CYS A 20 -3.55 11.14 17.69
C CYS A 20 -4.62 11.37 18.78
N GLY A 21 -4.38 10.84 19.99
CA GLY A 21 -5.33 11.00 21.10
C GLY A 21 -5.49 12.45 21.56
N SER A 22 -4.44 13.27 21.47
CA SER A 22 -4.52 14.68 21.88
C SER A 22 -5.33 15.56 20.91
N SER A 23 -5.32 15.25 19.62
CA SER A 23 -6.16 15.95 18.63
C SER A 23 -7.54 15.31 18.42
N GLY A 24 -7.74 14.08 18.92
CA GLY A 24 -8.98 13.33 18.70
C GLY A 24 -9.21 12.96 17.24
N THR A 25 -8.14 12.86 16.42
CA THR A 25 -8.23 12.58 14.98
C THR A 25 -7.42 11.37 14.57
N CYS A 26 -7.83 10.71 13.48
CA CYS A 26 -7.08 9.60 12.88
C CYS A 26 -7.20 9.58 11.36
N GLY A 27 -6.28 8.82 10.75
CA GLY A 27 -6.34 8.40 9.36
C GLY A 27 -6.50 6.90 9.25
N VAL A 28 -7.03 6.44 8.13
CA VAL A 28 -7.13 5.03 7.76
C VAL A 28 -6.42 4.82 6.42
N VAL A 29 -5.56 3.80 6.36
CA VAL A 29 -4.81 3.43 5.15
C VAL A 29 -5.30 2.08 4.66
N ASP A 30 -5.54 1.97 3.35
CA ASP A 30 -6.00 0.79 2.61
C ASP A 30 -7.26 0.13 3.23
N PRO A 31 -8.36 0.89 3.44
CA PRO A 31 -9.57 0.31 4.02
C PRO A 31 -10.27 -0.65 3.05
N LEU A 32 -10.69 -1.80 3.55
CA LEU A 32 -11.56 -2.73 2.84
C LEU A 32 -13.00 -2.19 2.74
N ALA A 33 -13.83 -2.86 1.94
CA ALA A 33 -15.15 -2.38 1.51
C ALA A 33 -16.13 -1.98 2.63
N ASP A 34 -16.04 -2.58 3.83
CA ASP A 34 -16.93 -2.26 4.95
C ASP A 34 -16.42 -1.03 5.75
N PRO A 35 -17.04 0.16 5.60
CA PRO A 35 -16.63 1.36 6.32
C PRO A 35 -16.95 1.29 7.83
N ASP A 36 -17.98 0.54 8.25
CA ASP A 36 -18.48 0.56 9.62
C ASP A 36 -17.44 0.02 10.61
N ARG A 37 -16.63 -0.95 10.20
CA ARG A 37 -15.54 -1.48 11.04
C ARG A 37 -14.51 -0.41 11.41
N TYR A 38 -14.20 0.52 10.49
CA TYR A 38 -13.23 1.61 10.72
C TYR A 38 -13.85 2.74 11.53
N LEU A 39 -15.10 3.10 11.23
CA LEU A 39 -15.86 4.07 12.00
C LEU A 39 -16.01 3.63 13.45
N GLN A 40 -16.31 2.36 13.68
CA GLN A 40 -16.43 1.81 15.03
C GLN A 40 -15.07 1.79 15.73
N ALA A 41 -14.00 1.33 15.06
CA ALA A 41 -12.65 1.31 15.62
C ALA A 41 -12.16 2.71 16.04
N ALA A 42 -12.52 3.74 15.28
CA ALA A 42 -12.23 5.14 15.62
C ALA A 42 -13.07 5.62 16.81
N ARG A 43 -14.39 5.38 16.80
CA ARG A 43 -15.30 5.75 17.90
C ARG A 43 -14.88 5.13 19.23
N ASP A 44 -14.53 3.85 19.25
CA ASP A 44 -14.12 3.13 20.46
C ASP A 44 -12.85 3.75 21.11
N ARG A 45 -12.10 4.55 20.34
CA ARG A 45 -10.89 5.22 20.77
C ARG A 45 -11.05 6.73 20.95
N GLY A 46 -12.29 7.24 20.83
CA GLY A 46 -12.58 8.67 20.91
C GLY A 46 -11.95 9.49 19.76
N LEU A 47 -11.80 8.87 18.58
CA LEU A 47 -11.17 9.47 17.41
C LEU A 47 -12.19 9.74 16.31
N ARG A 48 -11.95 10.79 15.53
CA ARG A 48 -12.67 11.12 14.29
C ARG A 48 -11.74 10.87 13.09
N ILE A 49 -12.22 10.14 12.10
CA ILE A 49 -11.46 9.91 10.87
C ILE A 49 -11.47 11.21 10.06
N THR A 50 -10.28 11.69 9.69
CA THR A 50 -10.07 12.92 8.91
C THR A 50 -9.34 12.67 7.60
N HIS A 51 -8.61 11.55 7.51
CA HIS A 51 -7.84 11.17 6.35
C HIS A 51 -8.14 9.70 6.00
N VAL A 52 -8.39 9.45 4.75
CA VAL A 52 -8.49 8.10 4.19
C VAL A 52 -7.51 8.04 3.01
N ILE A 53 -6.62 7.06 3.01
CA ILE A 53 -5.52 6.98 2.05
C ILE A 53 -5.53 5.58 1.46
N ASP A 54 -5.53 5.44 0.15
CA ASP A 54 -5.13 4.18 -0.49
C ASP A 54 -3.69 4.33 -1.00
N THR A 55 -2.86 3.31 -0.70
CA THR A 55 -1.46 3.29 -1.14
C THR A 55 -1.34 3.16 -2.65
N HIS A 56 -2.34 2.62 -3.30
CA HIS A 56 -2.46 2.48 -4.75
C HIS A 56 -3.89 2.15 -5.17
N VAL A 57 -4.20 2.19 -6.46
CA VAL A 57 -5.47 1.69 -6.99
C VAL A 57 -5.44 0.15 -6.98
N HIS A 58 -6.13 -0.45 -6.01
CA HIS A 58 -6.17 -1.90 -5.80
C HIS A 58 -6.77 -2.65 -6.99
N GLY A 59 -6.28 -3.86 -7.25
CA GLY A 59 -6.77 -4.73 -8.32
C GLY A 59 -7.33 -6.08 -7.82
N ASP A 60 -7.21 -6.37 -6.54
CA ASP A 60 -7.60 -7.64 -5.92
C ASP A 60 -8.90 -7.53 -5.10
N HIS A 61 -9.23 -6.35 -4.61
CA HIS A 61 -10.47 -6.07 -3.88
C HIS A 61 -11.01 -4.67 -4.18
N VAL A 62 -12.29 -4.47 -3.95
CA VAL A 62 -12.92 -3.14 -4.01
C VAL A 62 -12.52 -2.36 -2.76
N SER A 63 -11.80 -1.22 -2.95
CA SER A 63 -11.41 -0.35 -1.85
C SER A 63 -12.64 0.26 -1.16
N GLY A 64 -12.59 0.28 0.18
CA GLY A 64 -13.52 1.03 1.01
C GLY A 64 -13.19 2.53 1.09
N GLY A 65 -12.09 2.99 0.50
CA GLY A 65 -11.58 4.34 0.68
C GLY A 65 -12.59 5.44 0.40
N ARG A 66 -13.26 5.39 -0.74
CA ARG A 66 -14.29 6.39 -1.11
C ARG A 66 -15.50 6.34 -0.19
N ALA A 67 -15.99 5.14 0.11
CA ALA A 67 -17.15 4.96 0.97
C ALA A 67 -16.87 5.42 2.40
N LEU A 68 -15.70 5.07 2.94
CA LEU A 68 -15.27 5.49 4.27
C LEU A 68 -15.06 7.00 4.35
N ALA A 69 -14.41 7.61 3.35
CA ALA A 69 -14.22 9.05 3.30
C ALA A 69 -15.56 9.80 3.29
N ALA A 70 -16.51 9.35 2.46
CA ALA A 70 -17.85 9.93 2.41
C ALA A 70 -18.60 9.77 3.74
N ALA A 71 -18.58 8.58 4.36
CA ALA A 71 -19.27 8.30 5.61
C ALA A 71 -18.68 9.08 6.80
N ALA A 72 -17.37 9.31 6.80
CA ALA A 72 -16.65 10.05 7.85
C ALA A 72 -16.61 11.57 7.62
N GLY A 73 -16.94 12.05 6.43
CA GLY A 73 -16.68 13.44 6.02
C GLY A 73 -15.17 13.75 5.99
N ALA A 74 -14.37 12.77 5.61
CA ALA A 74 -12.90 12.83 5.58
C ALA A 74 -12.38 13.11 4.16
N ALA A 75 -11.16 13.64 4.06
CA ALA A 75 -10.45 13.75 2.79
C ALA A 75 -9.97 12.37 2.34
N TYR A 76 -10.11 12.09 1.04
CA TYR A 76 -9.63 10.86 0.41
C TYR A 76 -8.39 11.13 -0.44
N TYR A 77 -7.33 10.39 -0.20
CA TYR A 77 -6.02 10.60 -0.80
C TYR A 77 -5.59 9.43 -1.67
N LEU A 78 -5.05 9.75 -2.85
CA LEU A 78 -4.29 8.88 -3.73
C LEU A 78 -3.05 9.61 -4.24
N HIS A 79 -2.08 8.87 -4.76
CA HIS A 79 -0.97 9.50 -5.48
C HIS A 79 -1.46 10.22 -6.74
N GLU A 80 -0.83 11.34 -7.11
CA GLU A 80 -1.24 12.16 -8.27
C GLU A 80 -1.23 11.40 -9.61
N ALA A 81 -0.45 10.33 -9.72
CA ALA A 81 -0.41 9.45 -10.88
C ALA A 81 -1.59 8.47 -10.98
N ALA A 82 -2.47 8.40 -9.98
CA ALA A 82 -3.66 7.54 -10.03
C ALA A 82 -4.60 8.01 -11.14
N PRO A 83 -4.95 7.17 -12.13
CA PRO A 83 -5.79 7.56 -13.26
C PRO A 83 -7.29 7.52 -12.91
N ALA A 84 -7.64 7.84 -11.66
CA ALA A 84 -9.00 7.81 -11.15
C ALA A 84 -9.90 8.87 -11.80
N ARG A 85 -11.17 8.54 -12.01
CA ARG A 85 -12.19 9.38 -12.67
C ARG A 85 -13.14 10.06 -11.68
N PHE A 86 -12.69 10.25 -10.45
CA PHE A 86 -13.39 10.98 -9.40
C PHE A 86 -12.43 11.94 -8.70
N SER A 87 -12.95 12.86 -7.91
CA SER A 87 -12.12 13.82 -7.16
C SER A 87 -11.48 13.15 -5.94
N PHE A 88 -10.22 13.41 -5.73
CA PHE A 88 -9.43 13.00 -4.56
C PHE A 88 -8.33 14.02 -4.29
N GLU A 89 -7.80 14.02 -3.06
CA GLU A 89 -6.64 14.83 -2.69
C GLU A 89 -5.36 14.17 -3.20
N LYS A 90 -4.56 14.92 -3.92
CA LYS A 90 -3.36 14.39 -4.60
C LYS A 90 -2.16 14.37 -3.67
N LEU A 91 -1.65 13.17 -3.39
CA LEU A 91 -0.32 13.00 -2.80
C LEU A 91 0.75 13.04 -3.87
N LYS A 92 1.84 13.74 -3.56
CA LYS A 92 3.07 13.75 -4.38
C LYS A 92 4.20 13.14 -3.60
N ASP A 93 5.25 12.74 -4.31
CA ASP A 93 6.48 12.28 -3.68
C ASP A 93 7.03 13.31 -2.69
N GLY A 94 7.37 12.85 -1.48
CA GLY A 94 7.89 13.68 -0.39
C GLY A 94 6.86 14.58 0.30
N VAL A 95 5.59 14.61 -0.14
CA VAL A 95 4.55 15.37 0.56
C VAL A 95 4.18 14.66 1.86
N ALA A 96 4.00 15.45 2.90
CA ALA A 96 3.63 14.98 4.21
C ALA A 96 2.19 15.36 4.58
N LEU A 97 1.55 14.49 5.36
CA LEU A 97 0.27 14.71 6.01
C LEU A 97 0.44 14.66 7.53
N ASP A 98 -0.20 15.58 8.23
CA ASP A 98 -0.19 15.63 9.70
C ASP A 98 -1.56 15.25 10.26
N ILE A 99 -1.58 14.22 11.12
CA ILE A 99 -2.75 13.79 11.89
C ILE A 99 -2.44 14.01 13.37
N GLY A 100 -2.48 15.26 13.80
CA GLY A 100 -1.98 15.67 15.10
C GLY A 100 -0.46 15.42 15.22
N VAL A 101 -0.04 14.53 16.14
CA VAL A 101 1.37 14.17 16.31
C VAL A 101 1.87 13.10 15.34
N VAL A 102 0.97 12.48 14.57
CA VAL A 102 1.33 11.50 13.56
C VAL A 102 1.69 12.22 12.28
N HIS A 103 2.90 12.00 11.79
CA HIS A 103 3.40 12.55 10.54
C HIS A 103 3.63 11.44 9.52
N LEU A 104 2.99 11.57 8.36
CA LEU A 104 3.06 10.61 7.26
C LEU A 104 3.76 11.25 6.08
N THR A 105 4.89 10.71 5.64
CA THR A 105 5.57 11.17 4.41
C THR A 105 5.33 10.16 3.29
N ALA A 106 4.73 10.62 2.20
CA ALA A 106 4.52 9.80 1.01
C ALA A 106 5.84 9.61 0.23
N LEU A 107 6.17 8.36 -0.05
CA LEU A 107 7.26 7.99 -0.95
C LEU A 107 6.66 7.36 -2.20
N HIS A 108 6.84 7.98 -3.37
CA HIS A 108 6.39 7.38 -4.63
C HIS A 108 7.25 6.16 -4.95
N THR A 109 6.65 4.99 -4.99
CA THR A 109 7.30 3.69 -5.20
C THR A 109 6.57 2.89 -6.29
N PRO A 110 6.55 3.40 -7.54
CA PRO A 110 5.85 2.75 -8.64
C PRO A 110 6.44 1.38 -8.97
N GLY A 111 5.65 0.55 -9.66
CA GLY A 111 6.08 -0.75 -10.16
C GLY A 111 5.05 -1.85 -9.95
N HIS A 112 4.44 -1.99 -8.76
CA HIS A 112 3.23 -2.77 -8.59
C HIS A 112 2.07 -2.11 -9.36
N THR A 113 1.88 -0.82 -9.11
CA THR A 113 1.09 0.08 -9.96
C THR A 113 1.85 1.37 -10.22
N PRO A 114 1.49 2.16 -11.26
CA PRO A 114 2.13 3.47 -11.51
C PRO A 114 1.95 4.48 -10.38
N ASP A 115 0.89 4.34 -9.60
CA ASP A 115 0.49 5.23 -8.51
C ASP A 115 0.87 4.72 -7.12
N SER A 116 1.59 3.60 -7.01
CA SER A 116 1.99 3.02 -5.72
C SER A 116 2.83 3.97 -4.89
N ILE A 117 2.46 4.10 -3.61
CA ILE A 117 3.24 4.83 -2.60
C ILE A 117 3.51 3.96 -1.37
N CYS A 118 4.60 4.28 -0.70
CA CYS A 118 4.83 3.89 0.69
C CYS A 118 4.64 5.10 1.59
N LEU A 119 4.26 4.88 2.84
CA LEU A 119 4.10 5.95 3.83
C LEU A 119 5.10 5.74 4.98
N LEU A 120 6.07 6.64 5.12
CA LEU A 120 6.89 6.71 6.33
C LEU A 120 6.07 7.32 7.45
N VAL A 121 6.07 6.68 8.61
CA VAL A 121 5.25 7.07 9.76
C VAL A 121 6.13 7.47 10.93
N GLU A 122 5.93 8.71 11.40
CA GLU A 122 6.59 9.26 12.58
C GLU A 122 5.57 9.55 13.68
N ASP A 123 5.94 9.30 14.92
CA ASP A 123 5.27 9.85 16.11
C ASP A 123 6.06 11.05 16.64
N ARG A 124 5.70 12.24 16.23
CA ARG A 124 6.43 13.47 16.60
C ARG A 124 6.38 13.81 18.10
N SER A 125 5.49 13.16 18.85
CA SER A 125 5.52 13.25 20.31
C SER A 125 6.73 12.54 20.94
N ARG A 126 7.38 11.65 20.18
CA ARG A 126 8.53 10.84 20.64
C ARG A 126 9.82 11.11 19.85
N GLY A 127 9.75 11.87 18.78
CA GLY A 127 10.90 12.23 17.95
C GLY A 127 10.55 12.28 16.46
N ALA A 128 11.50 12.72 15.64
CA ALA A 128 11.33 12.87 14.19
C ALA A 128 11.85 11.66 13.39
N ALA A 129 12.26 10.56 14.05
CA ALA A 129 12.68 9.36 13.36
C ALA A 129 11.46 8.51 12.99
N PRO A 130 11.37 8.00 11.74
CA PRO A 130 10.30 7.10 11.37
C PRO A 130 10.29 5.84 12.26
N TRP A 131 9.09 5.41 12.66
CA TRP A 131 8.88 4.20 13.45
C TRP A 131 8.74 2.98 12.57
N PHE A 132 7.96 3.14 11.49
CA PHE A 132 7.69 2.10 10.50
C PHE A 132 7.37 2.71 9.14
N VAL A 133 7.32 1.87 8.14
CA VAL A 133 6.87 2.20 6.79
C VAL A 133 5.70 1.30 6.40
N LEU A 134 4.58 1.91 5.99
CA LEU A 134 3.49 1.20 5.32
C LEU A 134 3.90 1.07 3.86
N THR A 135 4.09 -0.16 3.38
CA THR A 135 4.68 -0.39 2.05
C THR A 135 3.65 -0.67 0.97
N GLY A 136 2.36 -0.69 1.31
CA GLY A 136 1.33 -1.16 0.37
C GLY A 136 1.77 -2.48 -0.25
N ASP A 137 1.73 -2.55 -1.57
CA ASP A 137 2.16 -3.72 -2.33
C ASP A 137 3.53 -3.55 -3.00
N THR A 138 4.33 -2.57 -2.58
CA THR A 138 5.70 -2.41 -3.10
C THR A 138 6.63 -3.48 -2.53
N LEU A 139 6.63 -3.66 -1.21
CA LEU A 139 7.45 -4.65 -0.49
C LEU A 139 6.57 -5.42 0.49
N MET A 140 6.58 -6.73 0.39
CA MET A 140 5.87 -7.66 1.26
C MET A 140 6.86 -8.51 2.06
N VAL A 141 6.37 -9.23 3.06
CA VAL A 141 7.24 -10.10 3.85
C VAL A 141 7.66 -11.31 3.03
N GLY A 142 8.93 -11.37 2.67
CA GLY A 142 9.57 -12.45 1.91
C GLY A 142 9.36 -12.37 0.39
N ASP A 143 8.60 -11.39 -0.11
CA ASP A 143 8.35 -11.21 -1.54
C ASP A 143 8.10 -9.74 -1.89
N VAL A 144 7.75 -9.47 -3.13
CA VAL A 144 7.41 -8.15 -3.67
C VAL A 144 6.08 -8.18 -4.41
N GLY A 145 5.47 -7.03 -4.63
CA GLY A 145 4.23 -6.92 -5.40
C GLY A 145 4.38 -7.36 -6.84
N ARG A 146 3.30 -7.88 -7.42
CA ARG A 146 3.25 -8.25 -8.82
C ARG A 146 3.12 -7.01 -9.72
N PRO A 147 3.78 -6.97 -10.89
CA PRO A 147 3.81 -5.77 -11.75
C PRO A 147 2.78 -5.80 -12.88
N ASP A 148 1.87 -6.76 -12.93
CA ASP A 148 1.06 -7.09 -14.12
C ASP A 148 -0.45 -6.82 -13.98
N LEU A 149 -0.89 -6.16 -12.88
CA LEU A 149 -2.29 -5.78 -12.69
C LEU A 149 -2.55 -4.34 -13.17
N VAL A 150 -2.18 -4.03 -14.40
CA VAL A 150 -2.42 -2.74 -15.06
C VAL A 150 -3.42 -2.92 -16.20
N LEU A 151 -4.38 -1.99 -16.35
CA LEU A 151 -5.40 -2.03 -17.41
C LEU A 151 -4.85 -1.45 -18.72
N ASP A 152 -3.81 -2.04 -19.27
CA ASP A 152 -3.25 -1.68 -20.57
C ASP A 152 -2.83 -2.96 -21.32
N ASP A 153 -3.72 -3.43 -22.19
CA ASP A 153 -3.48 -4.62 -23.01
C ASP A 153 -2.71 -4.32 -24.31
N ALA A 154 -2.53 -3.04 -24.62
CA ALA A 154 -1.85 -2.63 -25.85
C ALA A 154 -0.32 -2.84 -25.78
N ASP A 155 0.20 -3.04 -24.57
CA ASP A 155 1.64 -3.12 -24.32
C ASP A 155 2.04 -4.42 -23.62
N PRO A 156 2.44 -5.46 -24.36
CA PRO A 156 2.84 -6.75 -23.81
C PRO A 156 4.11 -6.68 -22.94
N ASP A 157 4.92 -5.65 -23.11
CA ASP A 157 6.16 -5.45 -22.36
C ASP A 157 5.95 -4.62 -21.08
N LEU A 158 4.74 -4.12 -20.85
CA LEU A 158 4.43 -3.32 -19.67
C LEU A 158 4.79 -4.02 -18.35
N PRO A 159 4.46 -5.31 -18.12
CA PRO A 159 4.85 -5.99 -16.89
C PRO A 159 6.36 -6.09 -16.69
N VAL A 160 7.13 -6.19 -17.78
CA VAL A 160 8.61 -6.20 -17.73
C VAL A 160 9.13 -4.85 -17.25
N ARG A 161 8.61 -3.77 -17.84
CA ARG A 161 9.00 -2.42 -17.44
C ARG A 161 8.57 -2.10 -16.02
N GLN A 162 7.36 -2.49 -15.62
CA GLN A 162 6.88 -2.29 -14.26
C GLN A 162 7.70 -3.09 -13.24
N ALA A 163 8.11 -4.32 -13.54
CA ALA A 163 9.03 -5.08 -12.68
C ALA A 163 10.38 -4.38 -12.51
N ALA A 164 10.88 -3.79 -13.59
CA ALA A 164 12.13 -3.03 -13.54
C ALA A 164 12.00 -1.74 -12.72
N VAL A 165 10.88 -1.02 -12.84
CA VAL A 165 10.55 0.16 -12.03
C VAL A 165 10.36 -0.22 -10.56
N LEU A 166 9.73 -1.37 -10.27
CA LEU A 166 9.56 -1.89 -8.91
C LEU A 166 10.93 -2.14 -8.23
N TYR A 167 11.86 -2.74 -8.96
CA TYR A 167 13.24 -2.91 -8.48
C TYR A 167 13.87 -1.56 -8.10
N ASP A 168 13.79 -0.58 -9.00
CA ASP A 168 14.35 0.75 -8.78
C ASP A 168 13.70 1.44 -7.57
N SER A 169 12.39 1.30 -7.39
CA SER A 169 11.64 1.80 -6.23
C SER A 169 12.11 1.16 -4.92
N ILE A 170 12.25 -0.17 -4.90
CA ILE A 170 12.67 -0.88 -3.68
C ILE A 170 14.13 -0.56 -3.35
N VAL A 171 15.04 -0.71 -4.30
CA VAL A 171 16.47 -0.52 -4.05
C VAL A 171 16.82 0.93 -3.80
N GLY A 172 16.24 1.84 -4.59
CA GLY A 172 16.54 3.27 -4.51
C GLY A 172 15.83 4.02 -3.38
N ARG A 173 14.75 3.46 -2.83
CA ARG A 173 13.93 4.11 -1.80
C ARG A 173 13.88 3.31 -0.50
N LEU A 174 13.38 2.07 -0.54
CA LEU A 174 13.12 1.31 0.69
C LEU A 174 14.41 0.76 1.29
N LEU A 175 15.30 0.19 0.47
CA LEU A 175 16.57 -0.34 0.97
C LEU A 175 17.58 0.73 1.38
N THR A 176 17.30 2.02 1.19
CA THR A 176 18.09 3.12 1.75
C THR A 176 17.69 3.45 3.19
N LEU A 177 16.55 2.94 3.64
CA LEU A 177 16.07 3.12 5.01
C LEU A 177 16.87 2.26 5.99
N ARG A 178 16.84 2.62 7.28
CA ARG A 178 17.57 1.89 8.33
C ARG A 178 17.06 0.46 8.48
N ASP A 179 17.93 -0.49 8.73
CA ASP A 179 17.61 -1.91 8.83
C ASP A 179 16.58 -2.25 9.90
N GLY A 180 16.56 -1.54 11.02
CA GLY A 180 15.60 -1.76 12.10
C GLY A 180 14.23 -1.12 11.85
N LEU A 181 13.99 -0.45 10.72
CA LEU A 181 12.68 0.12 10.43
C LEU A 181 11.69 -1.00 10.13
N GLU A 182 10.55 -1.01 10.83
CA GLU A 182 9.49 -2.00 10.61
C GLU A 182 8.81 -1.77 9.26
N VAL A 183 8.54 -2.86 8.56
CA VAL A 183 7.81 -2.94 7.28
C VAL A 183 6.42 -3.51 7.55
N LEU A 184 5.40 -2.78 7.15
CA LEU A 184 3.99 -3.13 7.31
C LEU A 184 3.31 -3.10 5.93
N PRO A 185 3.16 -4.24 5.25
CA PRO A 185 2.63 -4.32 3.88
C PRO A 185 1.10 -4.27 3.82
N GLY A 186 0.55 -3.91 2.65
CA GLY A 186 -0.89 -3.99 2.38
C GLY A 186 -1.43 -5.42 2.33
N HIS A 187 -0.55 -6.38 1.98
CA HIS A 187 -0.93 -7.78 1.83
C HIS A 187 0.07 -8.74 2.46
N PHE A 188 -0.43 -9.93 2.84
CA PHE A 188 0.36 -11.02 3.43
C PHE A 188 -0.26 -12.38 3.11
N GLY A 189 0.45 -13.47 3.38
CA GLY A 189 -0.09 -14.83 3.32
C GLY A 189 -0.51 -15.26 1.92
N ALA A 190 -1.81 -15.53 1.73
CA ALA A 190 -2.35 -16.10 0.51
C ALA A 190 -2.79 -15.07 -0.53
N SER A 191 -2.62 -13.77 -0.29
CA SER A 191 -3.03 -12.74 -1.25
C SER A 191 -2.48 -12.99 -2.66
N PRO A 192 -3.27 -12.71 -3.71
CA PRO A 192 -2.82 -12.82 -5.08
C PRO A 192 -1.85 -11.70 -5.51
N CYS A 193 -1.72 -10.63 -4.71
CA CYS A 193 -0.92 -9.45 -5.05
C CYS A 193 0.59 -9.64 -4.91
N GLY A 194 1.04 -10.68 -4.18
CA GLY A 194 2.46 -11.02 -4.04
C GLY A 194 2.87 -12.27 -4.80
N GLY A 195 4.18 -12.52 -4.87
CA GLY A 195 4.76 -13.72 -5.46
C GLY A 195 4.55 -14.98 -4.61
N VAL A 196 5.22 -16.07 -5.02
CA VAL A 196 5.03 -17.41 -4.41
C VAL A 196 5.70 -17.56 -3.05
N ASN A 197 6.61 -16.66 -2.68
CA ASN A 197 7.36 -16.73 -1.42
C ASN A 197 6.80 -15.81 -0.32
N MET A 198 5.68 -15.15 -0.57
CA MET A 198 5.05 -14.26 0.41
C MET A 198 4.71 -14.99 1.69
N ASN A 199 5.17 -14.46 2.82
CA ASN A 199 4.98 -15.04 4.13
C ASN A 199 3.61 -14.70 4.73
N ARG A 200 3.16 -15.50 5.72
CA ARG A 200 1.95 -15.21 6.50
C ARG A 200 2.16 -14.13 7.57
N LYS A 201 3.39 -13.72 7.83
CA LYS A 201 3.66 -12.59 8.73
C LYS A 201 3.13 -11.32 8.12
N ALA A 202 2.48 -10.51 8.94
CA ALA A 202 1.94 -9.20 8.54
C ALA A 202 2.89 -8.04 8.88
N SER A 203 4.13 -8.33 9.29
CA SER A 203 5.19 -7.35 9.50
C SER A 203 6.59 -7.96 9.33
N SER A 204 7.55 -7.10 9.04
CA SER A 204 8.97 -7.42 8.88
C SER A 204 9.84 -6.22 9.25
N THR A 205 11.11 -6.22 8.84
CA THR A 205 12.00 -5.05 8.90
C THR A 205 12.78 -4.91 7.59
N ILE A 206 13.23 -3.71 7.28
CA ILE A 206 14.06 -3.44 6.08
C ILE A 206 15.30 -4.37 6.06
N GLY A 207 15.97 -4.54 7.19
CA GLY A 207 17.16 -5.40 7.29
C GLY A 207 16.83 -6.87 7.08
N PHE A 208 15.69 -7.35 7.61
CA PHE A 208 15.24 -8.73 7.36
C PHE A 208 14.97 -8.96 5.87
N GLU A 209 14.21 -8.07 5.24
CA GLU A 209 13.88 -8.19 3.82
C GLU A 209 15.14 -8.10 2.95
N ARG A 210 16.06 -7.18 3.24
CA ARG A 210 17.35 -7.09 2.55
C ARG A 210 18.13 -8.41 2.60
N GLN A 211 18.09 -9.11 3.73
CA GLN A 211 18.88 -10.32 3.96
C GLN A 211 18.20 -11.59 3.47
N PHE A 212 16.86 -11.70 3.59
CA PHE A 212 16.15 -12.97 3.43
C PHE A 212 15.09 -12.99 2.32
N ASN A 213 14.68 -11.82 1.80
CA ASN A 213 13.76 -11.77 0.68
C ASN A 213 14.46 -12.24 -0.61
N LEU A 214 13.98 -13.33 -1.19
CA LEU A 214 14.66 -13.96 -2.33
C LEU A 214 14.73 -13.02 -3.55
N ALA A 215 13.71 -12.22 -3.79
CA ALA A 215 13.70 -11.25 -4.89
C ALA A 215 14.80 -10.19 -4.72
N LEU A 216 15.08 -9.76 -3.48
CA LEU A 216 16.03 -8.69 -3.19
C LEU A 216 17.49 -9.19 -3.10
N ARG A 217 17.71 -10.51 -3.07
CA ARG A 217 19.04 -11.12 -3.06
C ARG A 217 19.61 -11.40 -4.45
N LEU A 218 18.84 -11.09 -5.48
CA LEU A 218 19.28 -11.35 -6.84
C LEU A 218 20.39 -10.37 -7.27
N PRO A 219 21.35 -10.83 -8.10
CA PRO A 219 22.59 -10.10 -8.34
C PRO A 219 22.41 -8.85 -9.22
N SER A 220 21.27 -8.70 -9.88
CA SER A 220 21.03 -7.56 -10.77
C SER A 220 19.54 -7.30 -10.98
N ARG A 221 19.23 -6.08 -11.47
CA ARG A 221 17.89 -5.67 -11.91
C ARG A 221 17.27 -6.65 -12.93
N ASP A 222 18.06 -7.10 -13.92
CA ASP A 222 17.59 -8.05 -14.92
C ASP A 222 17.28 -9.41 -14.32
N ALA A 223 18.07 -9.88 -13.36
CA ALA A 223 17.79 -11.11 -12.63
C ALA A 223 16.49 -10.99 -11.82
N PHE A 224 16.26 -9.85 -11.16
CA PHE A 224 15.02 -9.54 -10.46
C PHE A 224 13.82 -9.56 -11.41
N VAL A 225 13.89 -8.88 -12.55
CA VAL A 225 12.80 -8.85 -13.54
C VAL A 225 12.45 -10.26 -14.04
N ARG A 226 13.47 -11.07 -14.37
CA ARG A 226 13.24 -12.48 -14.78
C ARG A 226 12.58 -13.30 -13.68
N TYR A 227 13.05 -13.14 -12.45
CA TYR A 227 12.52 -13.86 -11.29
C TYR A 227 11.05 -13.49 -11.03
N VAL A 228 10.74 -12.20 -10.92
CA VAL A 228 9.36 -11.74 -10.67
C VAL A 228 8.41 -12.28 -11.74
N ARG A 229 8.79 -12.20 -13.02
CA ARG A 229 7.98 -12.75 -14.12
C ARG A 229 7.78 -14.26 -14.03
N ALA A 230 8.82 -14.99 -13.66
CA ALA A 230 8.76 -16.47 -13.56
C ALA A 230 7.94 -16.96 -12.36
N THR A 231 7.74 -16.10 -11.36
CA THR A 231 7.01 -16.43 -10.12
C THR A 231 5.62 -15.80 -10.05
N LEU A 232 5.14 -15.16 -11.12
CA LEU A 232 3.79 -14.62 -11.17
C LEU A 232 2.75 -15.73 -11.01
N LYS A 233 1.85 -15.54 -10.06
CA LYS A 233 0.64 -16.36 -9.93
C LYS A 233 -0.37 -15.99 -11.03
N PRO A 234 -1.36 -16.83 -11.35
CA PRO A 234 -2.48 -16.43 -12.19
C PRO A 234 -3.08 -15.09 -11.71
N GLN A 235 -3.51 -14.26 -12.64
CA GLN A 235 -4.19 -13.01 -12.28
C GLN A 235 -5.53 -13.34 -11.61
N PRO A 236 -5.99 -12.54 -10.62
CA PRO A 236 -7.33 -12.70 -10.07
C PRO A 236 -8.37 -12.56 -11.18
N GLU A 237 -9.36 -13.46 -11.22
CA GLU A 237 -10.34 -13.53 -12.31
C GLU A 237 -11.05 -12.19 -12.57
N ASN A 238 -11.36 -11.46 -11.50
CA ASN A 238 -12.13 -10.22 -11.55
C ASN A 238 -11.27 -8.95 -11.43
N TYR A 239 -9.94 -9.03 -11.59
CA TYR A 239 -9.08 -7.88 -11.30
C TYR A 239 -9.41 -6.65 -12.18
N ARG A 240 -9.82 -6.87 -13.43
CA ARG A 240 -10.18 -5.78 -14.36
C ARG A 240 -11.41 -5.03 -13.89
N GLU A 241 -12.45 -5.77 -13.50
CA GLU A 241 -13.69 -5.22 -12.95
C GLU A 241 -13.44 -4.46 -11.65
N ILE A 242 -12.69 -5.09 -10.74
CA ILE A 242 -12.31 -4.49 -9.45
C ILE A 242 -11.55 -3.19 -9.68
N LYS A 243 -10.53 -3.22 -10.54
CA LYS A 243 -9.72 -2.04 -10.84
C LYS A 243 -10.53 -0.94 -11.53
N ALA A 244 -11.41 -1.29 -12.45
CA ALA A 244 -12.31 -0.34 -13.09
C ALA A 244 -13.23 0.36 -12.05
N LYS A 245 -13.81 -0.41 -11.11
CA LYS A 245 -14.60 0.14 -9.99
C LYS A 245 -13.77 1.08 -9.12
N ASN A 246 -12.56 0.69 -8.76
CA ASN A 246 -11.65 1.50 -7.94
C ASN A 246 -11.19 2.76 -8.67
N LEU A 247 -11.11 2.74 -9.99
CA LEU A 247 -10.83 3.91 -10.82
C LEU A 247 -12.05 4.81 -11.05
N GLY A 248 -13.26 4.37 -10.69
CA GLY A 248 -14.49 5.09 -10.99
C GLY A 248 -14.90 5.02 -12.46
N LEU A 249 -14.40 4.03 -13.19
CA LEU A 249 -14.84 3.73 -14.55
C LEU A 249 -16.18 2.99 -14.49
N ARG A 250 -17.05 3.24 -15.49
CA ARG A 250 -18.20 2.38 -15.73
C ARG A 250 -17.70 1.11 -16.40
N TYR A 251 -17.92 -0.02 -15.78
CA TYR A 251 -17.74 -1.30 -16.45
C TYR A 251 -19.02 -1.49 -17.29
N GLU A 252 -18.89 -1.47 -18.60
CA GLU A 252 -19.94 -1.91 -19.51
C GLU A 252 -19.88 -3.44 -19.53
N ASP A 253 -20.98 -4.09 -19.09
CA ASP A 253 -21.14 -5.55 -19.09
C ASP A 253 -21.08 -6.13 -20.50
#